data_02521db2349aff80186bcf8b680a4852
#
_entry.id   02521db2349aff80186bcf8b680a4852
#
_cell.length_a   1.000
_cell.length_b   1.000
_cell.length_c   1.000
_cell.angle_alpha   90.00
_cell.angle_beta   90.00
_cell.angle_gamma   90.00
#
_symmetry.space_group_name_H-M   'P 1'
#
loop_
_entity.id
_entity.type
_entity.pdbx_description
1 polymer ?
#
loop_
_entity_poly.entity_id
_entity_poly.type
_entity_poly.pdbx_seq_one_letter_code
_entity_poly.pdbx_strand_id
1 'polypeptide(L)'
;MAQFNEEFYLENNPEALASEKTAFEHFVTEGWESGAQANAEGEVLTGDDIVIEAVALPGDALLSLVSEMGADDMRAVDAGSAALDVPALMITSFDVFKNMDASETAQLVEDTPESLAIMEVDDFQFLESGGTFDVGQTMDGLDESTTADVLKGLGGEALGFVDAKETYDMGAKLTAMGDENLATVMGGLEVDGMTFMDGMDDFDMGAEMAAMDDQYMASMMGNF
;
A
#
# COMPACT_ATOMS: atom_id res chain seq x y z
N MET A 1 -27.49 12.50 1.48
CA MET A 1 -26.14 12.54 0.93
C MET A 1 -25.81 13.98 0.70
N ALA A 2 -24.83 14.51 1.40
CA ALA A 2 -24.32 15.84 1.14
C ALA A 2 -23.68 15.85 -0.26
N GLN A 3 -23.88 16.90 -1.02
CA GLN A 3 -23.30 17.04 -2.36
C GLN A 3 -22.40 18.25 -2.40
N PHE A 4 -21.26 18.13 -3.09
CA PHE A 4 -20.41 19.26 -3.39
C PHE A 4 -21.13 20.22 -4.37
N ASN A 5 -21.10 21.51 -4.08
CA ASN A 5 -21.69 22.53 -4.92
C ASN A 5 -20.59 23.47 -5.41
N GLU A 6 -20.16 23.26 -6.65
CA GLU A 6 -19.06 24.00 -7.26
C GLU A 6 -19.28 25.53 -7.25
N GLU A 7 -20.46 25.98 -7.65
CA GLU A 7 -20.77 27.43 -7.70
C GLU A 7 -20.67 28.05 -6.32
N PHE A 8 -21.30 27.42 -5.31
CA PHE A 8 -21.24 27.87 -3.92
C PHE A 8 -19.82 27.90 -3.40
N TYR A 9 -19.03 26.80 -3.68
CA TYR A 9 -17.67 26.69 -3.21
C TYR A 9 -16.78 27.80 -3.80
N LEU A 10 -16.82 28.03 -5.11
CA LEU A 10 -16.04 29.07 -5.80
C LEU A 10 -16.42 30.48 -5.35
N GLU A 11 -17.70 30.74 -5.05
CA GLU A 11 -18.18 32.05 -4.51
C GLU A 11 -17.59 32.32 -3.12
N ASN A 12 -17.37 31.29 -2.30
CA ASN A 12 -16.90 31.44 -0.91
C ASN A 12 -15.37 31.21 -0.76
N ASN A 13 -14.71 30.71 -1.78
CA ASN A 13 -13.27 30.42 -1.79
C ASN A 13 -12.62 31.00 -3.06
N PRO A 14 -12.41 32.32 -3.11
CA PRO A 14 -11.88 32.98 -4.32
C PRO A 14 -10.47 32.52 -4.70
N GLU A 15 -9.69 31.95 -3.78
CA GLU A 15 -8.41 31.31 -4.02
C GLU A 15 -8.55 30.10 -4.94
N ALA A 16 -9.64 29.35 -4.84
CA ALA A 16 -9.92 28.22 -5.73
C ALA A 16 -10.08 28.67 -7.20
N LEU A 17 -10.62 29.87 -7.45
CA LEU A 17 -10.69 30.47 -8.79
C LEU A 17 -9.31 30.84 -9.36
N ALA A 18 -8.35 31.09 -8.49
CA ALA A 18 -6.99 31.45 -8.88
C ALA A 18 -6.06 30.24 -9.02
N SER A 19 -6.47 29.07 -8.57
CA SER A 19 -5.73 27.82 -8.68
C SER A 19 -5.89 27.23 -10.09
N GLU A 20 -4.99 26.37 -10.49
CA GLU A 20 -5.09 25.57 -11.73
C GLU A 20 -5.98 24.31 -11.54
N LYS A 21 -6.43 24.06 -10.30
CA LYS A 21 -7.26 22.92 -9.90
C LYS A 21 -8.73 23.17 -10.22
N THR A 22 -9.51 22.10 -10.41
CA THR A 22 -10.97 22.20 -10.40
C THR A 22 -11.44 22.61 -8.99
N ALA A 23 -12.66 23.10 -8.88
CA ALA A 23 -13.23 23.48 -7.57
C ALA A 23 -13.26 22.30 -6.58
N PHE A 24 -13.56 21.09 -7.09
CA PHE A 24 -13.62 19.89 -6.27
C PHE A 24 -12.20 19.43 -5.85
N GLU A 25 -11.22 19.42 -6.76
CA GLU A 25 -9.82 19.12 -6.42
C GLU A 25 -9.29 20.10 -5.36
N HIS A 26 -9.53 21.40 -5.52
CA HIS A 26 -9.14 22.40 -4.52
C HIS A 26 -9.83 22.15 -3.18
N PHE A 27 -11.14 21.81 -3.19
CA PHE A 27 -11.87 21.50 -1.98
C PHE A 27 -11.25 20.32 -1.22
N VAL A 28 -10.96 19.20 -1.91
CA VAL A 28 -10.45 17.98 -1.27
C VAL A 28 -9.02 18.19 -0.75
N THR A 29 -8.16 18.88 -1.50
CA THR A 29 -6.74 19.03 -1.14
C THR A 29 -6.43 20.19 -0.19
N GLU A 30 -7.27 21.21 -0.14
CA GLU A 30 -7.01 22.42 0.66
C GLU A 30 -8.22 22.85 1.49
N GLY A 31 -9.41 22.79 0.89
CA GLY A 31 -10.64 23.29 1.51
C GLY A 31 -11.12 22.43 2.65
N TRP A 32 -11.06 21.12 2.49
CA TRP A 32 -11.59 20.17 3.48
C TRP A 32 -10.84 20.26 4.80
N GLU A 33 -9.52 20.23 4.79
CA GLU A 33 -8.70 20.39 5.99
C GLU A 33 -8.89 21.75 6.66
N SER A 34 -9.08 22.81 5.86
CA SER A 34 -9.32 24.15 6.36
C SER A 34 -10.74 24.34 6.91
N GLY A 35 -11.64 23.35 6.76
CA GLY A 35 -13.04 23.41 7.18
C GLY A 35 -13.91 24.25 6.25
N ALA A 36 -13.54 24.41 4.98
CA ALA A 36 -14.35 25.10 3.99
C ALA A 36 -15.69 24.37 3.78
N GLN A 37 -16.77 25.14 3.58
CA GLN A 37 -18.08 24.57 3.33
C GLN A 37 -18.20 24.11 1.86
N ALA A 38 -18.67 22.88 1.68
CA ALA A 38 -18.86 22.28 0.36
C ALA A 38 -20.18 22.70 -0.33
N ASN A 39 -21.17 23.17 0.44
CA ASN A 39 -22.49 23.54 -0.03
C ASN A 39 -23.14 24.58 0.86
N ALA A 40 -24.26 25.17 0.39
CA ALA A 40 -24.99 26.23 1.08
C ALA A 40 -25.74 25.76 2.34
N GLU A 41 -26.00 24.45 2.43
CA GLU A 41 -26.71 23.84 3.56
C GLU A 41 -25.75 23.65 4.76
N GLY A 42 -24.44 23.84 4.57
CA GLY A 42 -23.43 23.66 5.60
C GLY A 42 -23.29 22.20 6.04
N GLU A 43 -23.73 21.28 5.20
CA GLU A 43 -23.51 19.85 5.42
C GLU A 43 -22.02 19.52 5.25
N VAL A 44 -21.48 18.74 6.19
CA VAL A 44 -20.11 18.25 6.10
C VAL A 44 -20.10 17.08 5.14
N LEU A 45 -19.28 17.17 4.08
CA LEU A 45 -19.01 16.02 3.23
C LEU A 45 -18.22 14.97 4.03
N THR A 46 -18.70 13.76 3.99
CA THR A 46 -17.98 12.59 4.52
C THR A 46 -17.02 12.04 3.45
N GLY A 47 -16.09 11.15 3.84
CA GLY A 47 -15.26 10.45 2.89
C GLY A 47 -16.08 9.73 1.81
N ASP A 48 -17.22 9.12 2.17
CA ASP A 48 -18.14 8.50 1.21
C ASP A 48 -18.68 9.49 0.16
N ASP A 49 -19.06 10.70 0.56
CA ASP A 49 -19.54 11.74 -0.36
C ASP A 49 -18.41 12.17 -1.30
N ILE A 50 -17.18 12.32 -0.78
CA ILE A 50 -15.98 12.67 -1.57
C ILE A 50 -15.66 11.58 -2.59
N VAL A 51 -15.68 10.32 -2.20
CA VAL A 51 -15.40 9.18 -3.09
C VAL A 51 -16.43 9.10 -4.22
N ILE A 52 -17.71 9.32 -3.92
CA ILE A 52 -18.77 9.29 -4.95
C ILE A 52 -18.54 10.39 -6.00
N GLU A 53 -18.18 11.58 -5.59
CA GLU A 53 -17.85 12.67 -6.50
C GLU A 53 -16.52 12.39 -7.26
N ALA A 54 -15.49 11.86 -6.58
CA ALA A 54 -14.21 11.53 -7.19
C ALA A 54 -14.31 10.41 -8.24
N VAL A 55 -15.13 9.38 -7.98
CA VAL A 55 -15.38 8.28 -8.95
C VAL A 55 -16.07 8.78 -10.21
N ALA A 56 -16.78 9.89 -10.15
CA ALA A 56 -17.39 10.52 -11.32
C ALA A 56 -16.39 11.32 -12.18
N LEU A 57 -15.18 11.57 -11.69
CA LEU A 57 -14.14 12.27 -12.45
C LEU A 57 -13.59 11.42 -13.60
N PRO A 58 -13.18 12.01 -14.73
CA PRO A 58 -12.39 11.33 -15.73
C PRO A 58 -11.10 10.76 -15.12
N GLY A 59 -10.59 9.64 -15.68
CA GLY A 59 -9.44 8.92 -15.09
C GLY A 59 -8.19 9.78 -14.89
N ASP A 60 -7.90 10.70 -15.81
CA ASP A 60 -6.79 11.65 -15.69
C ASP A 60 -6.99 12.70 -14.59
N ALA A 61 -8.22 13.15 -14.38
CA ALA A 61 -8.55 14.05 -13.27
C ALA A 61 -8.50 13.33 -11.92
N LEU A 62 -8.91 12.07 -11.87
CA LEU A 62 -8.79 11.24 -10.66
C LEU A 62 -7.31 11.02 -10.29
N LEU A 63 -6.44 10.71 -11.25
CA LEU A 63 -5.00 10.56 -11.02
C LEU A 63 -4.37 11.88 -10.58
N SER A 64 -4.81 13.00 -11.16
CA SER A 64 -4.37 14.33 -10.71
C SER A 64 -4.78 14.61 -9.28
N LEU A 65 -6.02 14.27 -8.90
CA LEU A 65 -6.50 14.41 -7.54
C LEU A 65 -5.65 13.59 -6.55
N VAL A 66 -5.40 12.31 -6.85
CA VAL A 66 -4.56 11.46 -6.01
C VAL A 66 -3.14 12.02 -5.87
N SER A 67 -2.56 12.59 -6.95
CA SER A 67 -1.21 13.18 -6.91
C SER A 67 -1.09 14.45 -6.05
N GLU A 68 -2.20 15.13 -5.78
CA GLU A 68 -2.25 16.31 -4.93
C GLU A 68 -2.61 15.98 -3.46
N MET A 69 -3.11 14.76 -3.20
CA MET A 69 -3.44 14.29 -1.85
C MET A 69 -2.18 13.77 -1.14
N GLY A 70 -2.02 14.17 0.12
CA GLY A 70 -1.02 13.58 1.00
C GLY A 70 -1.55 12.35 1.74
N ALA A 71 -0.68 11.69 2.51
CA ALA A 71 -1.05 10.51 3.29
C ALA A 71 -2.15 10.82 4.32
N ASP A 72 -2.14 12.00 4.93
CA ASP A 72 -3.16 12.40 5.89
C ASP A 72 -4.53 12.61 5.24
N ASP A 73 -4.58 13.13 4.01
CA ASP A 73 -5.81 13.25 3.23
C ASP A 73 -6.39 11.87 2.91
N MET A 74 -5.52 10.93 2.47
CA MET A 74 -5.92 9.57 2.16
C MET A 74 -6.45 8.83 3.40
N ARG A 75 -5.79 8.99 4.57
CA ARG A 75 -6.29 8.45 5.85
C ARG A 75 -7.63 9.05 6.25
N ALA A 76 -7.83 10.34 6.01
CA ALA A 76 -9.09 11.02 6.31
C ALA A 76 -10.22 10.52 5.40
N VAL A 77 -9.94 10.28 4.12
CA VAL A 77 -10.90 9.67 3.17
C VAL A 77 -11.25 8.25 3.60
N ASP A 78 -10.26 7.42 3.95
CA ASP A 78 -10.45 6.05 4.43
C ASP A 78 -11.31 6.01 5.70
N ALA A 79 -11.00 6.85 6.68
CA ALA A 79 -11.73 6.92 7.94
C ALA A 79 -13.18 7.41 7.78
N GLY A 80 -13.47 8.21 6.73
CA GLY A 80 -14.79 8.76 6.44
C GLY A 80 -15.64 7.92 5.49
N SER A 81 -15.06 6.92 4.83
CA SER A 81 -15.69 6.19 3.72
C SER A 81 -15.84 4.70 4.03
N ALA A 82 -17.05 4.19 3.85
CA ALA A 82 -17.27 2.73 3.76
C ALA A 82 -17.13 2.21 2.31
N ALA A 83 -16.96 3.10 1.33
CA ALA A 83 -16.89 2.76 -0.09
C ALA A 83 -15.46 2.75 -0.63
N LEU A 84 -14.53 3.48 0.00
CA LEU A 84 -13.10 3.46 -0.32
C LEU A 84 -12.34 2.87 0.87
N ASP A 85 -11.80 1.70 0.66
CA ASP A 85 -10.86 1.02 1.55
C ASP A 85 -9.45 1.25 0.98
N VAL A 86 -8.73 2.23 1.53
CA VAL A 86 -7.38 2.60 1.06
C VAL A 86 -6.41 1.43 1.25
N PRO A 87 -6.38 0.73 2.39
CA PRO A 87 -5.62 -0.50 2.54
C PRO A 87 -5.90 -1.54 1.45
N ALA A 88 -7.17 -1.86 1.18
CA ALA A 88 -7.52 -2.80 0.13
C ALA A 88 -7.09 -2.33 -1.27
N LEU A 89 -7.18 -1.03 -1.55
CA LEU A 89 -6.72 -0.45 -2.81
C LEU A 89 -5.20 -0.55 -2.94
N MET A 90 -4.45 -0.30 -1.87
CA MET A 90 -2.98 -0.44 -1.86
C MET A 90 -2.56 -1.88 -2.13
N ILE A 91 -3.28 -2.87 -1.60
CA ILE A 91 -3.01 -4.31 -1.81
C ILE A 91 -3.37 -4.76 -3.24
N THR A 92 -4.30 -4.08 -3.92
CA THR A 92 -4.80 -4.54 -5.24
C THR A 92 -4.36 -3.69 -6.42
N SER A 93 -3.93 -2.46 -6.19
CA SER A 93 -3.70 -1.48 -7.26
C SER A 93 -2.69 -0.41 -6.86
N PHE A 94 -1.52 -0.82 -6.39
CA PHE A 94 -0.46 0.07 -5.89
C PHE A 94 -0.06 1.18 -6.87
N ASP A 95 -0.11 0.93 -8.17
CA ASP A 95 0.22 1.91 -9.22
C ASP A 95 -0.54 3.24 -9.11
N VAL A 96 -1.74 3.23 -8.51
CA VAL A 96 -2.51 4.46 -8.28
C VAL A 96 -1.74 5.41 -7.36
N PHE A 97 -1.07 4.88 -6.36
CA PHE A 97 -0.33 5.65 -5.36
C PHE A 97 1.02 6.17 -5.86
N LYS A 98 1.55 5.62 -6.97
CA LYS A 98 2.75 6.18 -7.64
C LYS A 98 2.51 7.57 -8.23
N ASN A 99 1.29 8.07 -8.25
CA ASN A 99 0.98 9.46 -8.63
C ASN A 99 1.13 10.43 -7.45
N MET A 100 1.23 9.94 -6.22
CA MET A 100 1.54 10.73 -5.04
C MET A 100 3.05 10.95 -4.90
N ASP A 101 3.44 11.82 -3.98
CA ASP A 101 4.84 11.92 -3.56
C ASP A 101 5.30 10.58 -2.92
N ALA A 102 6.52 10.14 -3.23
CA ALA A 102 7.03 8.87 -2.75
C ALA A 102 7.10 8.77 -1.22
N SER A 103 7.36 9.89 -0.52
CA SER A 103 7.38 9.91 0.94
C SER A 103 5.99 9.82 1.56
N GLU A 104 4.98 10.38 0.91
CA GLU A 104 3.58 10.27 1.30
C GLU A 104 3.06 8.83 1.09
N THR A 105 3.36 8.26 -0.08
CA THR A 105 3.02 6.86 -0.38
C THR A 105 3.68 5.90 0.61
N ALA A 106 4.94 6.13 0.97
CA ALA A 106 5.66 5.34 1.97
C ALA A 106 4.96 5.32 3.34
N GLN A 107 4.40 6.45 3.78
CA GLN A 107 3.64 6.51 5.03
C GLN A 107 2.37 5.63 4.99
N LEU A 108 1.69 5.56 3.84
CA LEU A 108 0.53 4.67 3.68
C LEU A 108 0.94 3.19 3.66
N VAL A 109 2.11 2.87 3.07
CA VAL A 109 2.68 1.51 3.12
C VAL A 109 3.03 1.09 4.55
N GLU A 110 3.54 2.01 5.38
CA GLU A 110 3.80 1.74 6.81
C GLU A 110 2.50 1.43 7.57
N ASP A 111 1.37 2.06 7.19
CA ASP A 111 0.05 1.76 7.76
C ASP A 111 -0.54 0.43 7.24
N THR A 112 -0.13 -0.02 6.04
CA THR A 112 -0.64 -1.21 5.35
C THR A 112 0.52 -2.04 4.80
N PRO A 113 1.34 -2.66 5.67
CA PRO A 113 2.53 -3.40 5.25
C PRO A 113 2.22 -4.62 4.37
N GLU A 114 1.02 -5.16 4.41
CA GLU A 114 0.56 -6.24 3.53
C GLU A 114 0.60 -5.84 2.05
N SER A 115 0.56 -4.55 1.73
CA SER A 115 0.70 -4.05 0.36
C SER A 115 2.06 -4.36 -0.25
N LEU A 116 3.09 -4.58 0.56
CA LEU A 116 4.42 -4.99 0.08
C LEU A 116 4.37 -6.31 -0.70
N ALA A 117 3.40 -7.20 -0.41
CA ALA A 117 3.28 -8.53 -1.04
C ALA A 117 3.04 -8.49 -2.55
N ILE A 118 2.55 -7.39 -3.10
CA ILE A 118 2.26 -7.23 -4.54
C ILE A 118 3.29 -6.37 -5.27
N MET A 119 4.31 -5.88 -4.56
CA MET A 119 5.25 -4.92 -5.10
C MET A 119 6.34 -5.58 -5.94
N GLU A 120 6.70 -4.89 -7.01
CA GLU A 120 7.85 -5.20 -7.83
C GLU A 120 9.07 -4.33 -7.42
N VAL A 121 10.23 -4.60 -8.01
CA VAL A 121 11.47 -3.87 -7.68
C VAL A 121 11.34 -2.36 -7.93
N ASP A 122 10.65 -1.95 -8.98
CA ASP A 122 10.45 -0.53 -9.30
C ASP A 122 9.52 0.18 -8.31
N ASP A 123 8.58 -0.55 -7.67
CA ASP A 123 7.75 -0.02 -6.58
C ASP A 123 8.60 0.28 -5.35
N PHE A 124 9.46 -0.64 -4.94
CA PHE A 124 10.40 -0.41 -3.85
C PHE A 124 11.35 0.75 -4.13
N GLN A 125 11.88 0.84 -5.35
CA GLN A 125 12.75 1.94 -5.76
C GLN A 125 12.01 3.28 -5.74
N PHE A 126 10.74 3.29 -6.14
CA PHE A 126 9.90 4.49 -6.04
C PHE A 126 9.74 4.94 -4.59
N LEU A 127 9.35 4.04 -3.67
CA LEU A 127 9.19 4.36 -2.26
C LEU A 127 10.51 4.87 -1.64
N GLU A 128 11.63 4.20 -1.90
CA GLU A 128 12.95 4.60 -1.39
C GLU A 128 13.43 5.93 -1.97
N SER A 129 12.95 6.34 -3.15
CA SER A 129 13.28 7.63 -3.74
C SER A 129 12.81 8.83 -2.92
N GLY A 130 11.79 8.65 -2.07
CA GLY A 130 11.33 9.64 -1.09
C GLY A 130 12.32 9.86 0.07
N GLY A 131 13.30 8.97 0.23
CA GLY A 131 14.42 9.12 1.18
C GLY A 131 14.06 8.86 2.66
N THR A 132 12.82 8.51 2.95
CA THR A 132 12.33 8.19 4.31
C THR A 132 12.04 6.70 4.50
N PHE A 133 11.84 5.96 3.43
CA PHE A 133 11.49 4.55 3.41
C PHE A 133 12.73 3.67 3.16
N ASP A 134 12.85 2.58 3.89
CA ASP A 134 13.82 1.51 3.71
C ASP A 134 13.07 0.17 3.82
N VAL A 135 12.93 -0.54 2.70
CA VAL A 135 12.16 -1.78 2.67
C VAL A 135 12.74 -2.83 3.62
N GLY A 136 14.06 -2.92 3.74
CA GLY A 136 14.69 -3.86 4.66
C GLY A 136 14.35 -3.56 6.12
N GLN A 137 14.40 -2.30 6.53
CA GLN A 137 14.03 -1.89 7.88
C GLN A 137 12.53 -2.13 8.13
N THR A 138 11.68 -1.85 7.17
CA THR A 138 10.24 -2.10 7.27
C THR A 138 9.98 -3.60 7.45
N MET A 139 10.57 -4.45 6.61
CA MET A 139 10.46 -5.91 6.71
C MET A 139 10.98 -6.46 8.04
N ASP A 140 12.10 -5.91 8.58
CA ASP A 140 12.64 -6.34 9.87
C ASP A 140 11.69 -6.02 11.03
N GLY A 141 10.91 -4.96 10.93
CA GLY A 141 9.93 -4.53 11.91
C GLY A 141 8.62 -5.30 11.93
N LEU A 142 8.31 -6.08 10.88
CA LEU A 142 7.06 -6.84 10.79
C LEU A 142 7.02 -8.00 11.78
N ASP A 143 5.83 -8.35 12.25
CA ASP A 143 5.60 -9.62 12.93
C ASP A 143 5.73 -10.81 11.96
N GLU A 144 5.89 -11.99 12.52
CA GLU A 144 6.19 -13.21 11.74
C GLU A 144 5.08 -13.56 10.74
N SER A 145 3.80 -13.39 11.12
CA SER A 145 2.66 -13.71 10.24
C SER A 145 2.61 -12.73 9.06
N THR A 146 2.72 -11.43 9.33
CA THR A 146 2.75 -10.39 8.30
C THR A 146 3.97 -10.57 7.37
N THR A 147 5.14 -10.90 7.94
CA THR A 147 6.33 -11.23 7.15
C THR A 147 6.07 -12.39 6.20
N ALA A 148 5.43 -13.46 6.68
CA ALA A 148 5.10 -14.63 5.85
C ALA A 148 4.13 -14.26 4.73
N ASP A 149 3.11 -13.46 5.03
CA ASP A 149 2.12 -13.00 4.06
C ASP A 149 2.74 -12.10 2.99
N VAL A 150 3.70 -11.25 3.36
CA VAL A 150 4.45 -10.43 2.40
C VAL A 150 5.36 -11.30 1.54
N LEU A 151 6.23 -12.12 2.14
CA LEU A 151 7.22 -12.91 1.40
C LEU A 151 6.57 -13.86 0.40
N LYS A 152 5.44 -14.50 0.73
CA LYS A 152 4.75 -15.42 -0.18
C LYS A 152 4.21 -14.73 -1.44
N GLY A 153 3.96 -13.42 -1.39
CA GLY A 153 3.44 -12.64 -2.52
C GLY A 153 4.52 -12.06 -3.42
N LEU A 154 5.77 -11.98 -2.92
CA LEU A 154 6.87 -11.40 -3.68
C LEU A 154 7.40 -12.37 -4.75
N GLY A 155 7.61 -11.85 -5.96
CA GLY A 155 8.36 -12.55 -7.01
C GLY A 155 9.86 -12.64 -6.71
N GLY A 156 10.57 -13.53 -7.41
CA GLY A 156 12.00 -13.80 -7.15
C GLY A 156 12.89 -12.55 -7.26
N GLU A 157 12.63 -11.63 -8.19
CA GLU A 157 13.39 -10.39 -8.32
C GLU A 157 13.16 -9.46 -7.12
N ALA A 158 11.92 -9.35 -6.64
CA ALA A 158 11.54 -8.54 -5.48
C ALA A 158 12.14 -9.12 -4.19
N LEU A 159 12.10 -10.45 -4.00
CA LEU A 159 12.78 -11.15 -2.91
C LEU A 159 14.28 -10.84 -2.91
N GLY A 160 14.94 -10.95 -4.06
CA GLY A 160 16.36 -10.62 -4.20
C GLY A 160 16.68 -9.16 -3.90
N PHE A 161 15.78 -8.24 -4.21
CA PHE A 161 15.93 -6.84 -3.87
C PHE A 161 15.86 -6.60 -2.36
N VAL A 162 14.92 -7.25 -1.68
CA VAL A 162 14.73 -7.17 -0.21
C VAL A 162 15.90 -7.83 0.51
N ASP A 163 16.31 -9.03 0.08
CA ASP A 163 17.45 -9.78 0.66
C ASP A 163 18.79 -9.03 0.54
N ALA A 164 18.97 -8.24 -0.52
CA ALA A 164 20.16 -7.42 -0.72
C ALA A 164 20.27 -6.23 0.26
N LYS A 165 19.26 -5.99 1.11
CA LYS A 165 19.29 -4.88 2.08
C LYS A 165 20.11 -5.26 3.32
N GLU A 166 21.07 -4.42 3.67
CA GLU A 166 21.88 -4.61 4.88
C GLU A 166 21.04 -4.53 6.18
N THR A 167 19.85 -3.98 6.12
CA THR A 167 18.91 -3.79 7.23
C THR A 167 17.99 -4.99 7.46
N TYR A 168 18.04 -6.01 6.61
CA TYR A 168 17.19 -7.21 6.68
C TYR A 168 17.98 -8.47 6.39
N ASP A 169 17.87 -9.47 7.26
CA ASP A 169 18.49 -10.79 7.12
C ASP A 169 17.36 -11.81 6.86
N MET A 170 17.05 -12.02 5.58
CA MET A 170 15.97 -12.91 5.15
C MET A 170 16.23 -14.35 5.58
N GLY A 171 17.44 -14.84 5.41
CA GLY A 171 17.82 -16.21 5.80
C GLY A 171 17.61 -16.46 7.30
N ALA A 172 18.07 -15.53 8.14
CA ALA A 172 17.84 -15.63 9.59
C ALA A 172 16.35 -15.56 9.95
N LYS A 173 15.57 -14.69 9.29
CA LYS A 173 14.11 -14.60 9.52
C LYS A 173 13.39 -15.89 9.15
N LEU A 174 13.67 -16.45 7.99
CA LEU A 174 13.09 -17.71 7.52
C LEU A 174 13.44 -18.89 8.44
N THR A 175 14.71 -19.01 8.84
CA THR A 175 15.17 -20.06 9.76
C THR A 175 14.55 -19.94 11.17
N ALA A 176 14.27 -18.73 11.61
CA ALA A 176 13.62 -18.49 12.91
C ALA A 176 12.09 -18.61 12.88
N MET A 177 11.50 -18.71 11.68
CA MET A 177 10.05 -18.73 11.48
C MET A 177 9.46 -20.06 11.95
N GLY A 178 8.27 -20.03 12.56
CA GLY A 178 7.55 -21.25 12.92
C GLY A 178 7.02 -21.99 11.69
N ASP A 179 6.84 -23.31 11.80
CA ASP A 179 6.46 -24.21 10.69
C ASP A 179 5.22 -23.74 9.92
N GLU A 180 4.22 -23.17 10.62
CA GLU A 180 2.98 -22.66 10.01
C GLU A 180 3.25 -21.50 9.05
N ASN A 181 4.03 -20.53 9.49
CA ASN A 181 4.37 -19.35 8.70
C ASN A 181 5.35 -19.70 7.58
N LEU A 182 6.34 -20.55 7.86
CA LEU A 182 7.27 -21.03 6.84
C LEU A 182 6.54 -21.82 5.73
N ALA A 183 5.57 -22.67 6.11
CA ALA A 183 4.72 -23.37 5.13
C ALA A 183 3.84 -22.40 4.32
N THR A 184 3.40 -21.30 4.94
CA THR A 184 2.66 -20.23 4.24
C THR A 184 3.53 -19.55 3.19
N VAL A 185 4.77 -19.20 3.52
CA VAL A 185 5.72 -18.64 2.56
C VAL A 185 5.96 -19.62 1.42
N MET A 186 6.44 -20.84 1.72
CA MET A 186 6.81 -21.82 0.71
C MET A 186 5.61 -22.25 -0.17
N GLY A 187 4.42 -22.37 0.39
CA GLY A 187 3.22 -22.77 -0.34
C GLY A 187 2.59 -21.65 -1.18
N GLY A 188 2.99 -20.39 -0.97
CA GLY A 188 2.48 -19.25 -1.72
C GLY A 188 3.43 -18.74 -2.81
N LEU A 189 4.73 -19.08 -2.73
CA LEU A 189 5.72 -18.64 -3.70
C LEU A 189 5.49 -19.23 -5.09
N GLU A 190 5.66 -18.41 -6.11
CA GLU A 190 5.77 -18.85 -7.49
C GLU A 190 7.14 -19.51 -7.76
N VAL A 191 7.31 -20.10 -8.94
CA VAL A 191 8.52 -20.89 -9.31
C VAL A 191 9.81 -20.07 -9.22
N ASP A 192 9.77 -18.81 -9.55
CA ASP A 192 10.93 -17.90 -9.48
C ASP A 192 11.30 -17.55 -8.04
N GLY A 193 10.30 -17.31 -7.17
CA GLY A 193 10.50 -17.11 -5.74
C GLY A 193 11.08 -18.37 -5.06
N MET A 194 10.53 -19.54 -5.38
CA MET A 194 11.09 -20.82 -4.90
C MET A 194 12.54 -21.03 -5.38
N THR A 195 12.83 -20.68 -6.63
CA THR A 195 14.19 -20.79 -7.19
C THR A 195 15.15 -19.83 -6.49
N PHE A 196 14.69 -18.62 -6.16
CA PHE A 196 15.48 -17.66 -5.39
C PHE A 196 15.82 -18.23 -4.01
N MET A 197 14.82 -18.71 -3.27
CA MET A 197 15.03 -19.25 -1.92
C MET A 197 15.95 -20.49 -1.89
N ASP A 198 15.82 -21.39 -2.87
CA ASP A 198 16.72 -22.56 -3.00
C ASP A 198 18.17 -22.16 -3.31
N GLY A 199 18.36 -20.97 -3.87
CA GLY A 199 19.68 -20.42 -4.20
C GLY A 199 20.34 -19.58 -3.09
N MET A 200 19.66 -19.34 -1.96
CA MET A 200 20.21 -18.55 -0.85
C MET A 200 21.35 -19.31 -0.16
N ASP A 201 22.43 -18.61 0.18
CA ASP A 201 23.61 -19.22 0.84
C ASP A 201 23.39 -19.44 2.35
N ASP A 202 22.48 -18.68 2.96
CA ASP A 202 22.22 -18.61 4.40
C ASP A 202 20.88 -19.26 4.82
N PHE A 203 20.16 -19.87 3.88
CA PHE A 203 18.92 -20.60 4.11
C PHE A 203 18.89 -21.94 3.38
N ASP A 204 18.76 -23.04 4.12
CA ASP A 204 18.65 -24.39 3.56
C ASP A 204 17.19 -24.84 3.53
N MET A 205 16.49 -24.50 2.45
CA MET A 205 15.08 -24.85 2.25
C MET A 205 14.83 -26.36 2.41
N GLY A 206 15.75 -27.20 1.93
CA GLY A 206 15.62 -28.67 2.05
C GLY A 206 15.70 -29.15 3.49
N ALA A 207 16.57 -28.55 4.32
CA ALA A 207 16.69 -28.89 5.73
C ALA A 207 15.45 -28.43 6.51
N GLU A 208 14.94 -27.23 6.24
CA GLU A 208 13.74 -26.69 6.89
C GLU A 208 12.49 -27.53 6.54
N MET A 209 12.30 -27.86 5.26
CA MET A 209 11.23 -28.78 4.84
C MET A 209 11.31 -30.15 5.51
N ALA A 210 12.52 -30.68 5.69
CA ALA A 210 12.72 -31.99 6.35
C ALA A 210 12.47 -31.94 7.87
N ALA A 211 12.57 -30.78 8.48
CA ALA A 211 12.35 -30.56 9.91
C ALA A 211 10.88 -30.20 10.23
N MET A 212 10.13 -29.73 9.24
CA MET A 212 8.74 -29.26 9.39
C MET A 212 7.78 -30.39 9.79
N ASP A 213 6.81 -30.07 10.63
CA ASP A 213 5.76 -31.02 11.05
C ASP A 213 4.90 -31.47 9.84
N ASP A 214 4.56 -32.78 9.81
CA ASP A 214 3.80 -33.44 8.72
C ASP A 214 2.52 -32.71 8.32
N GLN A 215 1.84 -32.07 9.28
CA GLN A 215 0.59 -31.34 9.01
C GLN A 215 0.80 -30.08 8.14
N TYR A 216 1.92 -29.37 8.35
CA TYR A 216 2.24 -28.17 7.59
C TYR A 216 2.82 -28.53 6.21
N MET A 217 3.63 -29.58 6.16
CA MET A 217 4.07 -30.17 4.89
C MET A 217 2.89 -30.58 4.01
N ALA A 218 1.85 -31.20 4.59
CA ALA A 218 0.65 -31.58 3.84
C ALA A 218 -0.14 -30.35 3.36
N SER A 219 -0.20 -29.26 4.15
CA SER A 219 -0.85 -28.02 3.77
C SER A 219 -0.13 -27.35 2.59
N MET A 220 1.20 -27.23 2.67
CA MET A 220 2.03 -26.69 1.61
C MET A 220 1.85 -27.46 0.29
N MET A 221 1.95 -28.80 0.32
CA MET A 221 1.82 -29.66 -0.86
C MET A 221 0.39 -29.69 -1.44
N GLY A 222 -0.62 -29.34 -0.67
CA GLY A 222 -2.01 -29.24 -1.13
C GLY A 222 -2.29 -28.00 -1.99
N ASN A 223 -1.38 -27.05 -2.01
CA ASN A 223 -1.45 -25.82 -2.81
C ASN A 223 -0.76 -25.94 -4.19
N PHE A 224 -0.08 -27.07 -4.47
CA PHE A 224 0.51 -27.43 -5.76
C PHE A 224 -0.40 -28.44 -6.48
#